data_8bc2fcf843ffb2d7bc86372010cea0e4
#
_entry.id   8bc2fcf843ffb2d7bc86372010cea0e4
#
_cell.length_a   1.000
_cell.length_b   1.000
_cell.length_c   1.000
_cell.angle_alpha   90.00
_cell.angle_beta   90.00
_cell.angle_gamma   90.00
#
_symmetry.space_group_name_H-M   'P 1'
#
loop_
_entity.id
_entity.type
_entity.pdbx_description
1 polymer ?
#
loop_
_entity_poly.entity_id
_entity_poly.type
_entity_poly.pdbx_seq_one_letter_code
_entity_poly.pdbx_strand_id
1 'polypeptide(L)'
;MQPPTPGLVAYEQLLDGDLRWALNQGSRHFEEDSAVFHALRNIAARLKALDIPYAVVGGMALFRYGLRRFTEDVDILVTRADLRTIHDKLEGLGYVIPDLRRKHLREVEYGVRIDFCLTGEFPGDGQRKPVAFPDPRAVSAEFNGVSYLTLPKLIELKLASGMTSRDRMKDLADVLELLKVLKLPREFARELDPFVGAKYDELWAVADQPVRGGPHDEFPD
;
A
#
# COMPACT_ATOMS: atom_id res chain seq x y z
N MET A 1 -25.38 15.35 8.97
CA MET A 1 -24.23 14.87 9.75
C MET A 1 -24.75 13.73 10.61
N GLN A 2 -24.57 12.47 10.18
CA GLN A 2 -24.92 11.33 11.02
C GLN A 2 -23.91 11.25 12.17
N PRO A 3 -24.37 10.97 13.40
CA PRO A 3 -23.44 10.76 14.52
C PRO A 3 -22.56 9.53 14.23
N PRO A 4 -21.32 9.49 14.72
CA PRO A 4 -20.48 8.32 14.59
C PRO A 4 -21.20 7.11 15.19
N THR A 5 -21.12 5.98 14.51
CA THR A 5 -21.69 4.70 14.98
C THR A 5 -21.14 4.41 16.37
N PRO A 6 -21.99 4.36 17.43
CA PRO A 6 -21.50 4.11 18.77
C PRO A 6 -20.85 2.73 18.83
N GLY A 7 -19.55 2.66 19.15
CA GLY A 7 -18.84 1.41 19.42
C GLY A 7 -17.80 0.96 18.40
N LEU A 8 -17.64 1.62 17.25
CA LEU A 8 -16.57 1.28 16.32
C LEU A 8 -15.23 1.82 16.83
N VAL A 9 -14.37 0.93 17.34
CA VAL A 9 -13.00 1.26 17.71
C VAL A 9 -12.12 1.15 16.47
N ALA A 10 -11.30 2.17 16.23
CA ALA A 10 -10.38 2.15 15.11
C ALA A 10 -9.25 1.12 15.35
N TYR A 11 -8.86 0.38 14.31
CA TYR A 11 -7.85 -0.67 14.38
C TYR A 11 -6.52 -0.14 14.95
N GLU A 12 -6.07 1.03 14.50
CA GLU A 12 -4.88 1.69 15.00
C GLU A 12 -4.97 2.00 16.50
N GLN A 13 -6.15 2.36 17.02
CA GLN A 13 -6.35 2.58 18.46
C GLN A 13 -6.26 1.30 19.27
N LEU A 14 -6.68 0.16 18.72
CA LEU A 14 -6.51 -1.14 19.36
C LEU A 14 -5.05 -1.56 19.40
N LEU A 15 -4.28 -1.29 18.33
CA LEU A 15 -2.85 -1.56 18.29
C LEU A 15 -2.10 -0.73 19.34
N ASP A 16 -2.44 0.53 19.50
CA ASP A 16 -1.81 1.44 20.48
C ASP A 16 -2.22 1.10 21.92
N GLY A 17 -3.46 0.65 22.11
CA GLY A 17 -4.06 0.42 23.43
C GLY A 17 -3.76 -0.94 24.06
N ASP A 18 -3.48 -1.98 23.25
CA ASP A 18 -3.25 -3.37 23.72
C ASP A 18 -2.05 -4.00 23.01
N LEU A 19 -0.88 -3.94 23.66
CA LEU A 19 0.35 -4.53 23.14
C LEU A 19 0.23 -6.04 22.85
N ARG A 20 -0.49 -6.79 23.68
CA ARG A 20 -0.67 -8.23 23.47
C ARG A 20 -1.48 -8.50 22.20
N TRP A 21 -2.53 -7.73 22.01
CA TRP A 21 -3.35 -7.82 20.82
C TRP A 21 -2.56 -7.38 19.57
N ALA A 22 -1.79 -6.29 19.67
CA ALA A 22 -0.92 -5.80 18.59
C ALA A 22 0.11 -6.86 18.15
N LEU A 23 0.79 -7.52 19.09
CA LEU A 23 1.73 -8.61 18.81
C LEU A 23 1.04 -9.80 18.13
N ASN A 24 -0.18 -10.14 18.56
CA ASN A 24 -0.98 -11.20 17.94
C ASN A 24 -1.33 -10.81 16.48
N GLN A 25 -1.79 -9.58 16.24
CA GLN A 25 -2.07 -9.08 14.89
C GLN A 25 -0.82 -9.08 14.01
N GLY A 26 0.35 -8.72 14.57
CA GLY A 26 1.62 -8.81 13.88
C GLY A 26 1.95 -10.23 13.42
N SER A 27 1.85 -11.24 14.31
CA SER A 27 2.06 -12.64 13.96
C SER A 27 1.09 -13.11 12.88
N ARG A 28 -0.20 -12.87 13.05
CA ARG A 28 -1.24 -13.23 12.08
C ARG A 28 -1.06 -12.52 10.73
N HIS A 29 -0.47 -11.31 10.73
CA HIS A 29 -0.20 -10.59 9.49
C HIS A 29 0.78 -11.36 8.59
N PHE A 30 1.83 -11.94 9.16
CA PHE A 30 2.79 -12.76 8.41
C PHE A 30 2.23 -14.12 7.98
N GLU A 31 1.13 -14.56 8.59
CA GLU A 31 0.34 -15.74 8.21
C GLU A 31 -0.81 -15.42 7.25
N GLU A 32 -0.93 -14.17 6.81
CA GLU A 32 -2.01 -13.65 5.95
C GLU A 32 -3.42 -13.79 6.55
N ASP A 33 -3.52 -13.75 7.89
CA ASP A 33 -4.76 -13.96 8.64
C ASP A 33 -5.06 -12.82 9.64
N SER A 34 -4.41 -11.66 9.51
CA SER A 34 -4.70 -10.47 10.33
C SER A 34 -6.00 -9.78 9.91
N ALA A 35 -6.48 -8.89 10.78
CA ALA A 35 -7.62 -8.02 10.49
C ALA A 35 -7.48 -7.26 9.17
N VAL A 36 -6.26 -6.78 8.84
CA VAL A 36 -5.98 -6.08 7.58
C VAL A 36 -6.17 -6.99 6.37
N PHE A 37 -5.73 -8.26 6.44
CA PHE A 37 -5.96 -9.22 5.36
C PHE A 37 -7.44 -9.58 5.20
N HIS A 38 -8.19 -9.68 6.30
CA HIS A 38 -9.64 -9.90 6.23
C HIS A 38 -10.34 -8.70 5.61
N ALA A 39 -10.03 -7.48 6.04
CA ALA A 39 -10.58 -6.24 5.47
C ALA A 39 -10.24 -6.12 3.96
N LEU A 40 -9.01 -6.47 3.56
CA LEU A 40 -8.60 -6.51 2.15
C LEU A 40 -9.46 -7.48 1.33
N ARG A 41 -9.64 -8.71 1.79
CA ARG A 41 -10.45 -9.71 1.08
C ARG A 41 -11.90 -9.27 0.99
N ASN A 42 -12.46 -8.71 2.06
CA ASN A 42 -13.83 -8.22 2.11
C ASN A 42 -14.06 -7.09 1.11
N ILE A 43 -13.21 -6.06 1.12
CA ILE A 43 -13.37 -4.94 0.16
C ILE A 43 -13.13 -5.39 -1.28
N ALA A 44 -12.14 -6.25 -1.55
CA ALA A 44 -11.87 -6.79 -2.87
C ALA A 44 -13.09 -7.53 -3.44
N ALA A 45 -13.74 -8.38 -2.63
CA ALA A 45 -14.96 -9.08 -3.01
C ALA A 45 -16.11 -8.11 -3.31
N ARG A 46 -16.27 -7.04 -2.54
CA ARG A 46 -17.30 -6.00 -2.77
C ARG A 46 -17.04 -5.25 -4.08
N LEU A 47 -15.80 -4.82 -4.32
CA LEU A 47 -15.45 -4.11 -5.55
C LEU A 47 -15.66 -4.99 -6.78
N LYS A 48 -15.30 -6.27 -6.71
CA LYS A 48 -15.54 -7.24 -7.77
C LYS A 48 -17.05 -7.45 -8.03
N ALA A 49 -17.86 -7.55 -6.98
CA ALA A 49 -19.32 -7.69 -7.12
C ALA A 49 -20.00 -6.44 -7.70
N LEU A 50 -19.39 -5.28 -7.56
CA LEU A 50 -19.85 -4.01 -8.14
C LEU A 50 -19.25 -3.73 -9.53
N ASP A 51 -18.44 -4.65 -10.07
CA ASP A 51 -17.69 -4.48 -11.32
C ASP A 51 -16.81 -3.21 -11.34
N ILE A 52 -16.26 -2.87 -10.19
CA ILE A 52 -15.38 -1.70 -10.02
C ILE A 52 -13.93 -2.12 -10.22
N PRO A 53 -13.23 -1.58 -11.25
CA PRO A 53 -11.82 -1.80 -11.44
C PRO A 53 -11.00 -1.14 -10.32
N TYR A 54 -10.06 -1.89 -9.75
CA TYR A 54 -9.20 -1.41 -8.68
C TYR A 54 -7.83 -2.07 -8.72
N ALA A 55 -6.86 -1.48 -8.03
CA ALA A 55 -5.59 -2.12 -7.73
C ALA A 55 -5.17 -1.83 -6.29
N VAL A 56 -4.83 -2.87 -5.55
CA VAL A 56 -4.20 -2.73 -4.22
C VAL A 56 -2.81 -2.15 -4.40
N VAL A 57 -2.49 -1.13 -3.61
CA VAL A 57 -1.20 -0.43 -3.60
C VAL A 57 -0.60 -0.47 -2.18
N GLY A 58 0.37 0.37 -1.87
CA GLY A 58 0.89 0.54 -0.52
C GLY A 58 1.50 -0.71 0.12
N GLY A 59 1.27 -0.88 1.42
CA GLY A 59 1.86 -1.94 2.24
C GLY A 59 1.45 -3.34 1.82
N MET A 60 0.18 -3.55 1.48
CA MET A 60 -0.34 -4.86 1.07
C MET A 60 0.20 -5.30 -0.30
N ALA A 61 0.43 -4.35 -1.24
CA ALA A 61 1.08 -4.66 -2.50
C ALA A 61 2.56 -5.02 -2.31
N LEU A 62 3.28 -4.34 -1.42
CA LEU A 62 4.65 -4.70 -1.06
C LEU A 62 4.73 -6.12 -0.49
N PHE A 63 3.82 -6.46 0.41
CA PHE A 63 3.73 -7.80 1.00
C PHE A 63 3.53 -8.86 -0.09
N ARG A 64 2.64 -8.59 -1.06
CA ARG A 64 2.40 -9.47 -2.20
C ARG A 64 3.66 -9.72 -3.02
N TYR A 65 4.53 -8.72 -3.18
CA TYR A 65 5.81 -8.84 -3.89
C TYR A 65 6.97 -9.34 -3.02
N GLY A 66 6.69 -9.84 -1.81
CA GLY A 66 7.68 -10.49 -0.95
C GLY A 66 8.37 -9.57 0.06
N LEU A 67 8.10 -8.27 0.05
CA LEU A 67 8.55 -7.38 1.12
C LEU A 67 7.58 -7.47 2.29
N ARG A 68 7.80 -8.45 3.17
CA ARG A 68 6.94 -8.74 4.30
C ARG A 68 7.18 -7.72 5.42
N ARG A 69 6.27 -6.79 5.54
CA ARG A 69 6.22 -5.83 6.65
C ARG A 69 4.79 -5.63 7.13
N PHE A 70 4.64 -5.29 8.40
CA PHE A 70 3.34 -4.97 8.98
C PHE A 70 2.77 -3.68 8.37
N THR A 71 1.45 -3.65 8.14
CA THR A 71 0.68 -2.46 7.79
C THR A 71 -0.65 -2.46 8.54
N GLU A 72 -1.21 -1.27 8.75
CA GLU A 72 -2.41 -1.05 9.57
C GLU A 72 -3.63 -0.71 8.73
N ASP A 73 -3.43 -0.52 7.45
CA ASP A 73 -4.41 -0.02 6.49
C ASP A 73 -4.39 -0.82 5.18
N VAL A 74 -5.38 -0.55 4.35
CA VAL A 74 -5.47 -1.06 2.98
C VAL A 74 -5.52 0.12 2.03
N ASP A 75 -4.53 0.25 1.15
CA ASP A 75 -4.50 1.28 0.12
C ASP A 75 -5.03 0.73 -1.21
N ILE A 76 -5.97 1.42 -1.83
CA ILE A 76 -6.62 0.99 -3.08
C ILE A 76 -6.61 2.13 -4.11
N LEU A 77 -6.13 1.84 -5.31
CA LEU A 77 -6.20 2.72 -6.47
C LEU A 77 -7.53 2.52 -7.20
N VAL A 78 -8.28 3.61 -7.41
CA VAL A 78 -9.54 3.63 -8.16
C VAL A 78 -9.68 4.93 -8.96
N THR A 79 -10.69 5.02 -9.83
CA THR A 79 -11.05 6.32 -10.43
C THR A 79 -11.90 7.15 -9.45
N ARG A 80 -11.99 8.47 -9.70
CA ARG A 80 -12.85 9.35 -8.91
C ARG A 80 -14.35 9.01 -9.06
N ALA A 81 -14.77 8.50 -10.21
CA ALA A 81 -16.12 8.05 -10.43
C ALA A 81 -16.42 6.79 -9.61
N ASP A 82 -15.49 5.84 -9.61
CA ASP A 82 -15.61 4.59 -8.86
C ASP A 82 -15.65 4.86 -7.35
N LEU A 83 -14.83 5.80 -6.82
CA LEU A 83 -14.89 6.17 -5.41
C LEU A 83 -16.28 6.67 -4.98
N ARG A 84 -16.96 7.46 -5.82
CA ARG A 84 -18.34 7.89 -5.53
C ARG A 84 -19.29 6.69 -5.46
N THR A 85 -19.18 5.78 -6.43
CA THR A 85 -19.99 4.55 -6.43
C THR A 85 -19.71 3.68 -5.20
N ILE A 86 -18.45 3.58 -4.78
CA ILE A 86 -18.06 2.86 -3.56
C ILE A 86 -18.75 3.48 -2.34
N HIS A 87 -18.68 4.80 -2.18
CA HIS A 87 -19.35 5.49 -1.08
C HIS A 87 -20.86 5.24 -1.10
N ASP A 88 -21.51 5.43 -2.26
CA ASP A 88 -22.96 5.29 -2.39
C ASP A 88 -23.45 3.85 -2.14
N LYS A 89 -22.64 2.85 -2.44
CA LYS A 89 -23.02 1.44 -2.40
C LYS A 89 -22.57 0.70 -1.15
N LEU A 90 -21.54 1.17 -0.46
CA LEU A 90 -20.96 0.43 0.68
C LEU A 90 -21.29 1.08 2.03
N GLU A 91 -21.69 2.35 2.07
CA GLU A 91 -22.09 2.98 3.33
C GLU A 91 -23.23 2.22 4.00
N GLY A 92 -23.05 1.87 5.26
CA GLY A 92 -24.03 1.08 6.04
C GLY A 92 -24.05 -0.43 5.73
N LEU A 93 -23.29 -0.89 4.73
CA LEU A 93 -23.19 -2.31 4.36
C LEU A 93 -21.86 -2.96 4.85
N GLY A 94 -21.49 -2.68 6.09
CA GLY A 94 -20.24 -3.13 6.69
C GLY A 94 -19.12 -2.10 6.58
N TYR A 95 -19.42 -0.89 6.11
CA TYR A 95 -18.47 0.22 5.99
C TYR A 95 -19.09 1.50 6.50
N VAL A 96 -18.25 2.34 7.13
CA VAL A 96 -18.59 3.70 7.56
C VAL A 96 -17.73 4.68 6.79
N ILE A 97 -18.37 5.72 6.29
CA ILE A 97 -17.74 6.82 5.57
C ILE A 97 -17.77 8.05 6.48
N PRO A 98 -16.66 8.37 7.17
CA PRO A 98 -16.63 9.44 8.17
C PRO A 98 -16.94 10.83 7.57
N ASP A 99 -16.53 11.04 6.31
CA ASP A 99 -16.75 12.27 5.55
C ASP A 99 -16.67 11.94 4.04
N LEU A 100 -17.76 12.18 3.30
CA LEU A 100 -17.85 11.94 1.85
C LEU A 100 -16.81 12.69 1.01
N ARG A 101 -16.18 13.75 1.56
CA ARG A 101 -15.09 14.47 0.91
C ARG A 101 -13.75 13.75 1.08
N ARG A 102 -13.64 12.79 1.98
CA ARG A 102 -12.43 12.06 2.27
C ARG A 102 -12.27 10.86 1.35
N LYS A 103 -11.04 10.49 1.10
CA LYS A 103 -10.66 9.35 0.27
C LYS A 103 -10.42 8.11 1.13
N HIS A 104 -11.27 7.89 2.13
CA HIS A 104 -11.19 6.69 2.96
C HIS A 104 -12.56 6.29 3.49
N LEU A 105 -12.70 5.03 3.77
CA LEU A 105 -13.76 4.44 4.56
C LEU A 105 -13.15 3.55 5.65
N ARG A 106 -13.99 3.10 6.58
CA ARG A 106 -13.59 2.17 7.62
C ARG A 106 -14.48 0.94 7.56
N GLU A 107 -13.86 -0.21 7.51
CA GLU A 107 -14.53 -1.50 7.63
C GLU A 107 -14.95 -1.68 9.10
N VAL A 108 -16.18 -2.18 9.36
CA VAL A 108 -16.75 -2.14 10.72
C VAL A 108 -16.45 -3.37 11.58
N GLU A 109 -16.11 -4.50 10.98
CA GLU A 109 -15.87 -5.75 11.70
C GLU A 109 -14.55 -5.71 12.48
N TYR A 110 -13.50 -5.16 11.85
CA TYR A 110 -12.16 -5.08 12.42
C TYR A 110 -11.71 -3.66 12.70
N GLY A 111 -12.47 -2.67 12.27
CA GLY A 111 -12.11 -1.26 12.41
C GLY A 111 -10.98 -0.81 11.48
N VAL A 112 -10.63 -1.59 10.46
CA VAL A 112 -9.52 -1.29 9.55
C VAL A 112 -9.87 -0.15 8.61
N ARG A 113 -8.93 0.77 8.44
CA ARG A 113 -9.03 1.89 7.51
C ARG A 113 -8.68 1.44 6.09
N ILE A 114 -9.48 1.90 5.11
CA ILE A 114 -9.23 1.68 3.69
C ILE A 114 -9.08 3.04 3.01
N ASP A 115 -7.89 3.33 2.50
CA ASP A 115 -7.55 4.58 1.84
C ASP A 115 -7.60 4.44 0.31
N PHE A 116 -8.07 5.49 -0.36
CA PHE A 116 -8.15 5.50 -1.83
C PHE A 116 -7.18 6.48 -2.45
N CYS A 117 -6.32 5.95 -3.32
CA CYS A 117 -5.55 6.71 -4.29
C CYS A 117 -6.40 6.91 -5.54
N LEU A 118 -6.37 8.10 -6.14
CA LEU A 118 -7.22 8.40 -7.29
C LEU A 118 -6.40 8.55 -8.56
N THR A 119 -6.84 7.88 -9.63
CA THR A 119 -6.31 8.05 -10.98
C THR A 119 -6.16 9.52 -11.34
N GLY A 120 -5.00 9.91 -11.88
CA GLY A 120 -4.67 11.26 -12.29
C GLY A 120 -4.15 12.18 -11.17
N GLU A 121 -4.19 11.76 -9.91
CA GLU A 121 -3.50 12.47 -8.82
C GLU A 121 -2.02 12.08 -8.79
N PHE A 122 -1.24 12.82 -8.01
CA PHE A 122 0.22 12.68 -8.00
C PHE A 122 0.71 12.16 -6.64
N PRO A 123 1.65 11.19 -6.63
CA PRO A 123 2.23 10.68 -5.39
C PRO A 123 3.13 11.72 -4.70
N GLY A 124 3.41 11.50 -3.41
CA GLY A 124 4.31 12.33 -2.62
C GLY A 124 3.70 13.67 -2.22
N ASP A 125 4.21 14.75 -2.77
CA ASP A 125 3.78 16.12 -2.49
C ASP A 125 2.44 16.53 -3.13
N GLY A 126 1.83 15.64 -3.92
CA GLY A 126 0.58 15.91 -4.65
C GLY A 126 0.74 16.87 -5.84
N GLN A 127 1.93 17.39 -6.11
CA GLN A 127 2.18 18.33 -7.20
C GLN A 127 2.33 17.61 -8.55
N ARG A 128 1.97 18.32 -9.64
CA ARG A 128 2.04 17.80 -11.01
C ARG A 128 3.47 17.38 -11.37
N LYS A 129 3.61 16.16 -11.85
CA LYS A 129 4.87 15.54 -12.30
C LYS A 129 4.58 14.48 -13.38
N PRO A 130 5.62 13.94 -14.08
CA PRO A 130 5.41 12.91 -15.10
C PRO A 130 4.69 11.66 -14.57
N VAL A 131 4.98 11.24 -13.33
CA VAL A 131 4.37 10.08 -12.70
C VAL A 131 3.10 10.48 -11.95
N ALA A 132 1.96 9.96 -12.38
CA ALA A 132 0.65 10.09 -11.75
C ALA A 132 0.08 8.70 -11.44
N PHE A 133 -0.90 8.63 -10.54
CA PHE A 133 -1.66 7.39 -10.32
C PHE A 133 -2.40 6.98 -11.60
N PRO A 134 -2.09 5.80 -12.17
CA PRO A 134 -2.67 5.36 -13.45
C PRO A 134 -4.11 4.87 -13.31
N ASP A 135 -4.76 4.55 -14.43
CA ASP A 135 -6.03 3.80 -14.43
C ASP A 135 -5.75 2.34 -13.99
N PRO A 136 -6.43 1.81 -12.97
CA PRO A 136 -6.20 0.45 -12.48
C PRO A 136 -6.43 -0.61 -13.55
N ARG A 137 -7.31 -0.38 -14.54
CA ARG A 137 -7.55 -1.33 -15.65
C ARG A 137 -6.30 -1.65 -16.46
N ALA A 138 -5.39 -0.68 -16.58
CA ALA A 138 -4.18 -0.81 -17.39
C ALA A 138 -2.99 -1.43 -16.65
N VAL A 139 -3.02 -1.42 -15.32
CA VAL A 139 -1.83 -1.66 -14.49
C VAL A 139 -2.06 -2.62 -13.32
N SER A 140 -3.19 -3.32 -13.28
CA SER A 140 -3.45 -4.32 -12.26
C SER A 140 -3.18 -5.74 -12.76
N ALA A 141 -2.78 -6.61 -11.84
CA ALA A 141 -2.65 -8.04 -12.03
C ALA A 141 -3.40 -8.76 -10.90
N GLU A 142 -4.26 -9.73 -11.26
CA GLU A 142 -5.01 -10.50 -10.28
C GLU A 142 -4.14 -11.60 -9.65
N PHE A 143 -4.23 -11.72 -8.34
CA PHE A 143 -3.63 -12.79 -7.58
C PHE A 143 -4.58 -13.24 -6.46
N ASN A 144 -4.93 -14.51 -6.43
CA ASN A 144 -5.89 -15.11 -5.47
C ASN A 144 -7.19 -14.31 -5.35
N GLY A 145 -7.73 -13.83 -6.48
CA GLY A 145 -8.99 -13.07 -6.53
C GLY A 145 -8.89 -11.59 -6.11
N VAL A 146 -7.69 -11.10 -5.81
CA VAL A 146 -7.42 -9.70 -5.47
C VAL A 146 -6.54 -9.07 -6.57
N SER A 147 -6.92 -7.88 -7.04
CA SER A 147 -6.15 -7.13 -8.04
C SER A 147 -5.11 -6.25 -7.37
N TYR A 148 -3.84 -6.45 -7.72
CA TYR A 148 -2.71 -5.65 -7.21
C TYR A 148 -2.09 -4.82 -8.33
N LEU A 149 -1.54 -3.67 -7.97
CA LEU A 149 -0.74 -2.87 -8.88
C LEU A 149 0.47 -3.69 -9.37
N THR A 150 0.78 -3.61 -10.67
CA THR A 150 1.97 -4.27 -11.23
C THR A 150 3.24 -3.77 -10.58
N LEU A 151 4.27 -4.63 -10.48
CA LEU A 151 5.52 -4.30 -9.81
C LEU A 151 6.22 -3.05 -10.38
N PRO A 152 6.33 -2.87 -11.72
CA PRO A 152 6.93 -1.65 -12.26
C PRO A 152 6.20 -0.39 -11.80
N LYS A 153 4.86 -0.39 -11.82
CA LYS A 153 4.09 0.78 -11.39
C LYS A 153 4.13 1.03 -9.89
N LEU A 154 4.21 -0.03 -9.07
CA LEU A 154 4.41 0.11 -7.62
C LEU A 154 5.75 0.79 -7.31
N ILE A 155 6.83 0.34 -7.93
CA ILE A 155 8.17 0.93 -7.78
C ILE A 155 8.18 2.38 -8.28
N GLU A 156 7.63 2.63 -9.46
CA GLU A 156 7.55 3.97 -10.07
C GLU A 156 6.84 4.98 -9.17
N LEU A 157 5.67 4.61 -8.63
CA LEU A 157 4.89 5.49 -7.75
C LEU A 157 5.63 5.75 -6.43
N LYS A 158 6.28 4.74 -5.85
CA LYS A 158 7.06 4.88 -4.62
C LYS A 158 8.30 5.75 -4.81
N LEU A 159 9.02 5.58 -5.92
CA LEU A 159 10.16 6.44 -6.26
C LEU A 159 9.69 7.90 -6.41
N ALA A 160 8.65 8.14 -7.21
CA ALA A 160 8.12 9.48 -7.41
C ALA A 160 7.63 10.12 -6.10
N SER A 161 7.02 9.32 -5.21
CA SER A 161 6.57 9.76 -3.88
C SER A 161 7.75 10.18 -2.99
N GLY A 162 8.73 9.29 -2.83
CA GLY A 162 9.87 9.54 -1.95
C GLY A 162 10.85 10.60 -2.46
N MET A 163 10.94 10.80 -3.79
CA MET A 163 11.73 11.87 -4.40
C MET A 163 11.16 13.26 -4.17
N THR A 164 9.85 13.38 -4.03
CA THR A 164 9.15 14.67 -4.03
C THR A 164 8.61 15.09 -2.66
N SER A 165 8.57 14.19 -1.68
CA SER A 165 8.13 14.51 -0.33
C SER A 165 9.10 13.97 0.73
N ARG A 166 9.59 14.87 1.60
CA ARG A 166 10.51 14.51 2.70
C ARG A 166 9.87 13.53 3.70
N ASP A 167 8.57 13.61 3.89
CA ASP A 167 7.82 12.73 4.80
C ASP A 167 7.65 11.31 4.23
N ARG A 168 8.06 11.10 2.96
CA ARG A 168 7.93 9.84 2.22
C ARG A 168 9.26 9.10 2.00
N MET A 169 10.28 9.37 2.81
CA MET A 169 11.55 8.63 2.76
C MET A 169 11.37 7.12 2.90
N LYS A 170 10.33 6.68 3.61
CA LYS A 170 9.94 5.27 3.71
C LYS A 170 9.67 4.64 2.33
N ASP A 171 9.12 5.39 1.38
CA ASP A 171 8.86 4.88 0.03
C ASP A 171 10.14 4.54 -0.73
N LEU A 172 11.23 5.32 -0.54
CA LEU A 172 12.55 4.99 -1.09
C LEU A 172 13.16 3.75 -0.41
N ALA A 173 13.02 3.65 0.90
CA ALA A 173 13.46 2.46 1.65
C ALA A 173 12.71 1.20 1.21
N ASP A 174 11.39 1.28 1.00
CA ASP A 174 10.59 0.18 0.48
C ASP A 174 11.11 -0.29 -0.90
N VAL A 175 11.47 0.64 -1.79
CA VAL A 175 12.04 0.28 -3.10
C VAL A 175 13.40 -0.38 -2.93
N LEU A 176 14.29 0.16 -2.09
CA LEU A 176 15.60 -0.43 -1.81
C LEU A 176 15.47 -1.89 -1.32
N GLU A 177 14.53 -2.13 -0.41
CA GLU A 177 14.29 -3.48 0.10
C GLU A 177 13.67 -4.40 -0.97
N LEU A 178 12.76 -3.91 -1.84
CA LEU A 178 12.26 -4.69 -2.97
C LEU A 178 13.36 -5.08 -3.94
N LEU A 179 14.29 -4.16 -4.23
CA LEU A 179 15.47 -4.44 -5.09
C LEU A 179 16.27 -5.61 -4.54
N LYS A 180 16.52 -5.64 -3.22
CA LYS A 180 17.27 -6.72 -2.55
C LYS A 180 16.50 -8.03 -2.52
N VAL A 181 15.24 -8.00 -2.09
CA VAL A 181 14.38 -9.20 -1.93
C VAL A 181 14.14 -9.88 -3.27
N LEU A 182 13.85 -9.11 -4.33
CA LEU A 182 13.54 -9.64 -5.66
C LEU A 182 14.77 -9.77 -6.55
N LYS A 183 15.93 -9.27 -6.11
CA LYS A 183 17.18 -9.23 -6.88
C LYS A 183 16.95 -8.62 -8.27
N LEU A 184 16.24 -7.47 -8.31
CA LEU A 184 15.90 -6.83 -9.56
C LEU A 184 17.16 -6.35 -10.29
N PRO A 185 17.26 -6.59 -11.61
CA PRO A 185 18.41 -6.15 -12.38
C PRO A 185 18.36 -4.64 -12.64
N ARG A 186 19.51 -4.04 -12.97
CA ARG A 186 19.57 -2.62 -13.29
C ARG A 186 18.70 -2.24 -14.49
N GLU A 187 18.60 -3.12 -15.46
CA GLU A 187 17.81 -2.96 -16.69
C GLU A 187 16.32 -2.82 -16.45
N PHE A 188 15.83 -3.23 -15.28
CA PHE A 188 14.44 -3.02 -14.87
C PHE A 188 14.03 -1.53 -14.89
N ALA A 189 15.00 -0.63 -14.74
CA ALA A 189 14.78 0.82 -14.90
C ALA A 189 14.12 1.19 -16.25
N ARG A 190 14.25 0.36 -17.30
CA ARG A 190 13.66 0.59 -18.62
C ARG A 190 12.13 0.37 -18.64
N GLU A 191 11.59 -0.29 -17.63
CA GLU A 191 10.16 -0.50 -17.46
C GLU A 191 9.47 0.67 -16.73
N LEU A 192 10.26 1.60 -16.20
CA LEU A 192 9.81 2.72 -15.39
C LEU A 192 9.77 4.02 -16.21
N ASP A 193 8.98 4.99 -15.74
CA ASP A 193 9.03 6.34 -16.30
C ASP A 193 10.44 6.94 -16.16
N PRO A 194 11.00 7.59 -17.21
CA PRO A 194 12.33 8.18 -17.16
C PRO A 194 12.54 9.17 -16.01
N PHE A 195 11.48 9.80 -15.50
CA PHE A 195 11.51 10.70 -14.36
C PHE A 195 12.12 10.06 -13.10
N VAL A 196 11.90 8.77 -12.89
CA VAL A 196 12.38 8.04 -11.71
C VAL A 196 13.62 7.19 -11.98
N GLY A 197 14.06 7.06 -13.24
CA GLY A 197 15.14 6.17 -13.66
C GLY A 197 16.45 6.41 -12.92
N ALA A 198 16.87 7.67 -12.80
CA ALA A 198 18.11 8.00 -12.07
C ALA A 198 18.06 7.62 -10.59
N LYS A 199 16.90 7.75 -9.94
CA LYS A 199 16.71 7.35 -8.54
C LYS A 199 16.68 5.83 -8.40
N TYR A 200 16.12 5.12 -9.36
CA TYR A 200 16.20 3.66 -9.41
C TYR A 200 17.66 3.20 -9.47
N ASP A 201 18.47 3.76 -10.40
CA ASP A 201 19.89 3.42 -10.54
C ASP A 201 20.69 3.70 -9.27
N GLU A 202 20.41 4.81 -8.58
CA GLU A 202 21.04 5.15 -7.29
C GLU A 202 20.76 4.08 -6.24
N LEU A 203 19.48 3.70 -6.07
CA LEU A 203 19.09 2.69 -5.08
C LEU A 203 19.57 1.29 -5.47
N TRP A 204 19.58 0.97 -6.76
CA TRP A 204 20.12 -0.28 -7.26
C TRP A 204 21.61 -0.42 -6.92
N ALA A 205 22.40 0.63 -7.12
CA ALA A 205 23.80 0.62 -6.77
C ALA A 205 24.06 0.38 -5.27
N VAL A 206 23.14 0.81 -4.40
CA VAL A 206 23.18 0.50 -2.96
C VAL A 206 22.77 -0.94 -2.69
N ALA A 207 21.73 -1.43 -3.37
CA ALA A 207 21.22 -2.80 -3.18
C ALA A 207 22.22 -3.88 -3.64
N ASP A 208 23.01 -3.60 -4.68
CA ASP A 208 24.01 -4.52 -5.27
C ASP A 208 25.32 -4.59 -4.46
N GLN A 209 25.51 -3.69 -3.48
CA GLN A 209 26.68 -3.78 -2.61
C GLN A 209 26.60 -5.01 -1.70
N PRO A 210 27.69 -5.79 -1.57
CA PRO A 210 27.72 -6.84 -0.57
C PRO A 210 27.48 -6.22 0.81
N VAL A 211 26.64 -6.89 1.61
CA VAL A 211 26.45 -6.51 3.02
C VAL A 211 27.84 -6.45 3.67
N ARG A 212 28.34 -5.27 3.97
CA ARG A 212 29.57 -5.12 4.75
C ARG A 212 29.28 -5.75 6.10
N GLY A 213 29.96 -6.86 6.41
CA GLY A 213 29.99 -7.42 7.75
C GLY A 213 30.26 -6.29 8.73
N GLY A 214 29.39 -6.12 9.73
CA GLY A 214 29.62 -5.10 10.75
C GLY A 214 30.89 -5.44 11.52
N PRO A 215 31.56 -4.44 12.15
CA PRO A 215 32.77 -4.65 12.95
C PRO A 215 32.57 -5.57 14.18
N HIS A 216 31.42 -6.18 14.32
CA HIS A 216 31.04 -7.08 15.43
C HIS A 216 30.86 -8.55 15.03
N ASP A 217 31.17 -8.92 13.77
CA ASP A 217 31.09 -10.32 13.32
C ASP A 217 32.34 -11.14 13.69
N GLU A 218 33.38 -10.51 14.23
CA GLU A 218 34.55 -11.18 14.79
C GLU A 218 34.45 -11.09 16.33
N PHE A 219 34.16 -12.20 16.99
CA PHE A 219 34.44 -12.33 18.41
C PHE A 219 35.97 -12.41 18.59
N PRO A 220 36.62 -11.49 19.34
CA PRO A 220 38.01 -11.67 19.69
C PRO A 220 38.15 -12.94 20.54
N ASP A 221 39.12 -13.78 20.17
CA ASP A 221 39.57 -14.98 20.90
C ASP A 221 39.97 -14.66 22.37
#